data_70e4a098c916910152d9b92586118825
#
_entry.id   70e4a098c916910152d9b92586118825
#
_cell.length_a   1.000
_cell.length_b   1.000
_cell.length_c   1.000
_cell.angle_alpha   90.00
_cell.angle_beta   90.00
_cell.angle_gamma   90.00
#
_symmetry.space_group_name_H-M   'P 1'
#
loop_
_entity.id
_entity.type
_entity.pdbx_description
1 polymer ?
#
loop_
_entity_poly.entity_id
_entity_poly.type
_entity_poly.pdbx_seq_one_letter_code
_entity_poly.pdbx_strand_id
1 'polypeptide(L)'
;MTTPKKVCIVGSGNWGSAIAKIVGLNAGRNPKFDSIVNMWVFEEVVNGRKLTEIINTEHENVKYLPGHKLPENVTLTHVCVAGLMVAVADLVEAVSGADVLLFVIPHQFISRVCGTMQGKIKGNALGMSLIKGVDEGPDGLKLISEVIREKLGISMSVLMGANIANEVAAEKFCETTIGCKEKAHGALLKELMQTDHFRVTVVEEADVVEICGALKNIVAVGAGFCDGLGFGDNTKAAVIRLGLMEMIAFARLFCSAGPVSAATFLESCGVADLITTCYGGRNRRVAEAFAKTGRSLEQLETEMLSGQKLQGPATAAEVHVILKNKNLQDKFPLFTAVYEICFEGRPVTDFISFLQNHPAHL
;
A
#
# COMPACT_ATOMS: atom_id res chain seq x y z
N MET A 1 12.58 -6.00 -33.27
CA MET A 1 12.74 -6.03 -31.80
C MET A 1 11.91 -4.89 -31.22
N THR A 2 11.07 -5.13 -30.23
CA THR A 2 10.32 -4.06 -29.56
C THR A 2 11.28 -3.23 -28.71
N THR A 3 11.11 -1.90 -28.72
CA THR A 3 11.93 -0.99 -27.89
C THR A 3 11.78 -1.36 -26.41
N PRO A 4 12.89 -1.46 -25.64
CA PRO A 4 12.82 -1.74 -24.21
C PRO A 4 11.93 -0.72 -23.48
N LYS A 5 11.14 -1.17 -22.52
CA LYS A 5 10.20 -0.32 -21.76
C LYS A 5 10.92 0.42 -20.65
N LYS A 6 10.76 1.72 -20.60
CA LYS A 6 11.29 2.58 -19.54
C LYS A 6 10.42 2.49 -18.30
N VAL A 7 11.04 2.29 -17.13
CA VAL A 7 10.37 2.18 -15.84
C VAL A 7 10.70 3.38 -14.97
N CYS A 8 9.69 3.95 -14.32
CA CYS A 8 9.87 4.96 -13.29
C CYS A 8 9.11 4.59 -12.01
N ILE A 9 9.79 4.71 -10.87
CA ILE A 9 9.22 4.56 -9.54
C ILE A 9 8.91 5.95 -8.99
N VAL A 10 7.64 6.21 -8.68
CA VAL A 10 7.17 7.47 -8.12
C VAL A 10 7.09 7.35 -6.62
N GLY A 11 8.18 7.72 -5.94
CA GLY A 11 8.32 7.67 -4.48
C GLY A 11 9.49 6.81 -4.00
N SER A 12 10.21 7.34 -3.01
CA SER A 12 11.47 6.79 -2.49
C SER A 12 11.44 6.52 -0.99
N GLY A 13 10.25 6.33 -0.41
CA GLY A 13 10.12 5.90 0.97
C GLY A 13 10.69 4.50 1.21
N ASN A 14 10.51 3.95 2.41
CA ASN A 14 11.00 2.62 2.76
C ASN A 14 10.54 1.54 1.74
N TRP A 15 9.24 1.50 1.42
CA TRP A 15 8.70 0.55 0.44
C TRP A 15 9.16 0.84 -0.99
N GLY A 16 9.19 2.11 -1.42
CA GLY A 16 9.68 2.48 -2.75
C GLY A 16 11.14 2.08 -2.97
N SER A 17 11.99 2.19 -1.96
CA SER A 17 13.39 1.77 -2.03
C SER A 17 13.54 0.24 -2.10
N ALA A 18 12.72 -0.52 -1.35
CA ALA A 18 12.72 -1.98 -1.45
C ALA A 18 12.28 -2.45 -2.84
N ILE A 19 11.26 -1.81 -3.42
CA ILE A 19 10.80 -2.07 -4.79
C ILE A 19 11.87 -1.68 -5.82
N ALA A 20 12.58 -0.57 -5.61
CA ALA A 20 13.65 -0.16 -6.51
C ALA A 20 14.78 -1.21 -6.60
N LYS A 21 15.08 -1.91 -5.49
CA LYS A 21 16.03 -3.03 -5.50
C LYS A 21 15.56 -4.16 -6.42
N ILE A 22 14.31 -4.60 -6.31
CA ILE A 22 13.73 -5.67 -7.14
C ILE A 22 13.68 -5.25 -8.61
N VAL A 23 13.08 -4.09 -8.88
CA VAL A 23 12.84 -3.60 -10.23
C VAL A 23 14.15 -3.32 -10.95
N GLY A 24 15.14 -2.73 -10.28
CA GLY A 24 16.47 -2.51 -10.85
C GLY A 24 17.15 -3.80 -11.25
N LEU A 25 17.16 -4.82 -10.38
CA LEU A 25 17.73 -6.13 -10.69
C LEU A 25 17.05 -6.78 -11.89
N ASN A 26 15.72 -6.79 -11.94
CA ASN A 26 14.96 -7.42 -13.01
C ASN A 26 15.08 -6.66 -14.34
N ALA A 27 15.03 -5.33 -14.32
CA ALA A 27 15.21 -4.50 -15.51
C ALA A 27 16.61 -4.68 -16.12
N GLY A 28 17.65 -4.79 -15.29
CA GLY A 28 19.00 -5.05 -15.76
C GLY A 28 19.21 -6.43 -16.39
N ARG A 29 18.32 -7.39 -16.13
CA ARG A 29 18.42 -8.79 -16.63
C ARG A 29 17.44 -9.12 -17.75
N ASN A 30 16.35 -8.39 -17.87
CA ASN A 30 15.28 -8.69 -18.83
C ASN A 30 15.28 -7.66 -19.98
N PRO A 31 15.60 -8.06 -21.22
CA PRO A 31 15.70 -7.14 -22.36
C PRO A 31 14.38 -6.49 -22.79
N LYS A 32 13.26 -6.87 -22.20
CA LYS A 32 11.98 -6.18 -22.39
C LYS A 32 11.95 -4.80 -21.73
N PHE A 33 12.83 -4.56 -20.75
CA PHE A 33 12.92 -3.31 -20.00
C PHE A 33 14.23 -2.59 -20.32
N ASP A 34 14.19 -1.25 -20.26
CA ASP A 34 15.39 -0.45 -20.21
C ASP A 34 16.16 -0.80 -18.93
N SER A 35 17.46 -1.01 -19.05
CA SER A 35 18.29 -1.34 -17.89
C SER A 35 18.34 -0.22 -16.85
N ILE A 36 18.08 1.02 -17.27
CA ILE A 36 18.01 2.19 -16.36
C ILE A 36 16.59 2.34 -15.82
N VAL A 37 16.47 2.39 -14.50
CA VAL A 37 15.22 2.62 -13.79
C VAL A 37 15.28 3.98 -13.10
N ASN A 38 14.36 4.86 -13.44
CA ASN A 38 14.23 6.14 -12.77
C ASN A 38 13.46 5.99 -11.46
N MET A 39 13.85 6.75 -10.43
CA MET A 39 13.10 6.86 -9.19
C MET A 39 12.94 8.34 -8.82
N TRP A 40 11.69 8.80 -8.70
CA TRP A 40 11.42 10.13 -8.16
C TRP A 40 11.59 10.14 -6.64
N VAL A 41 12.40 11.07 -6.17
CA VAL A 41 12.69 11.28 -4.75
C VAL A 41 12.23 12.68 -4.37
N PHE A 42 11.43 12.81 -3.32
CA PHE A 42 11.22 14.09 -2.69
C PHE A 42 12.55 14.52 -2.03
N GLU A 43 13.11 15.64 -2.47
CA GLU A 43 14.45 16.05 -2.03
C GLU A 43 14.47 16.42 -0.55
N GLU A 44 15.39 15.83 0.14
CA GLU A 44 15.66 16.08 1.57
C GLU A 44 17.16 16.17 1.82
N VAL A 45 17.53 16.80 2.92
CA VAL A 45 18.93 16.90 3.35
C VAL A 45 19.16 15.95 4.52
N VAL A 46 20.16 15.08 4.38
CA VAL A 46 20.59 14.13 5.40
C VAL A 46 22.07 14.42 5.70
N ASN A 47 22.38 14.80 6.94
CA ASN A 47 23.74 15.14 7.37
C ASN A 47 24.44 16.15 6.44
N GLY A 48 23.72 17.17 5.98
CA GLY A 48 24.24 18.24 5.13
C GLY A 48 24.37 17.90 3.64
N ARG A 49 24.01 16.68 3.22
CA ARG A 49 24.01 16.25 1.80
C ARG A 49 22.60 16.00 1.30
N LYS A 50 22.35 16.25 0.02
CA LYS A 50 21.07 15.92 -0.63
C LYS A 50 20.88 14.41 -0.66
N LEU A 51 19.66 13.94 -0.34
CA LEU A 51 19.34 12.52 -0.36
C LEU A 51 19.52 11.91 -1.76
N THR A 52 19.16 12.65 -2.81
CA THR A 52 19.37 12.24 -4.21
C THR A 52 20.86 12.04 -4.51
N GLU A 53 21.73 12.95 -4.05
CA GLU A 53 23.18 12.81 -4.21
C GLU A 53 23.69 11.55 -3.52
N ILE A 54 23.28 11.32 -2.26
CA ILE A 54 23.70 10.14 -1.49
C ILE A 54 23.30 8.85 -2.23
N ILE A 55 22.03 8.77 -2.65
CA ILE A 55 21.55 7.56 -3.33
C ILE A 55 22.30 7.30 -4.63
N ASN A 56 22.60 8.34 -5.43
CA ASN A 56 23.29 8.15 -6.71
C ASN A 56 24.79 7.85 -6.57
N THR A 57 25.43 8.31 -5.49
CA THR A 57 26.86 8.07 -5.30
C THR A 57 27.16 6.85 -4.44
N GLU A 58 26.27 6.54 -3.49
CA GLU A 58 26.47 5.46 -2.53
C GLU A 58 25.55 4.26 -2.80
N HIS A 59 24.58 4.41 -3.72
CA HIS A 59 23.56 3.41 -4.06
C HIS A 59 22.83 2.89 -2.81
N GLU A 60 22.50 3.81 -1.89
CA GLU A 60 21.79 3.48 -0.66
C GLU A 60 20.85 4.60 -0.24
N ASN A 61 19.63 4.27 0.10
CA ASN A 61 18.73 5.22 0.75
C ASN A 61 18.93 5.18 2.26
N VAL A 62 19.93 5.92 2.73
CA VAL A 62 20.36 5.93 4.13
C VAL A 62 19.29 6.41 5.12
N LYS A 63 18.27 7.13 4.62
CA LYS A 63 17.16 7.63 5.44
C LYS A 63 16.05 6.61 5.61
N TYR A 64 15.64 5.98 4.51
CA TYR A 64 14.42 5.17 4.47
C TYR A 64 14.66 3.67 4.40
N LEU A 65 15.84 3.24 3.93
CA LEU A 65 16.21 1.83 3.83
C LEU A 65 17.71 1.63 4.10
N PRO A 66 18.21 2.04 5.29
CA PRO A 66 19.63 1.92 5.60
C PRO A 66 20.10 0.46 5.62
N GLY A 67 21.36 0.25 5.22
CA GLY A 67 21.98 -1.07 5.18
C GLY A 67 21.64 -1.94 3.97
N HIS A 68 20.86 -1.41 3.01
CA HIS A 68 20.47 -2.13 1.80
C HIS A 68 20.88 -1.34 0.55
N LYS A 69 21.81 -1.90 -0.22
CA LYS A 69 22.25 -1.30 -1.47
C LYS A 69 21.17 -1.43 -2.55
N LEU A 70 20.97 -0.36 -3.28
CA LEU A 70 20.19 -0.34 -4.50
C LEU A 70 21.07 -0.78 -5.68
N PRO A 71 20.52 -1.43 -6.72
CA PRO A 71 21.27 -1.70 -7.94
C PRO A 71 21.79 -0.42 -8.59
N GLU A 72 23.01 -0.45 -9.11
CA GLU A 72 23.66 0.71 -9.73
C GLU A 72 22.90 1.28 -10.95
N ASN A 73 22.05 0.49 -11.56
CA ASN A 73 21.15 0.92 -12.65
C ASN A 73 19.86 1.60 -12.17
N VAL A 74 19.62 1.69 -10.87
CA VAL A 74 18.56 2.55 -10.31
C VAL A 74 19.12 3.95 -10.19
N THR A 75 18.71 4.82 -11.10
CA THR A 75 19.10 6.22 -11.10
C THR A 75 17.96 7.07 -10.58
N LEU A 76 18.30 8.01 -9.71
CA LEU A 76 17.44 9.12 -9.41
C LEU A 76 17.58 10.10 -10.55
N THR A 77 16.49 10.67 -11.01
CA THR A 77 16.48 11.52 -12.20
C THR A 77 17.53 12.61 -12.12
N HIS A 78 18.51 12.51 -12.99
CA HIS A 78 19.56 13.47 -13.17
C HIS A 78 19.62 13.85 -14.64
N VAL A 79 19.69 15.14 -14.91
CA VAL A 79 20.12 15.60 -16.22
C VAL A 79 21.65 15.52 -16.26
N CYS A 80 22.15 14.62 -17.07
CA CYS A 80 23.56 14.65 -17.41
C CYS A 80 23.77 15.68 -18.52
N VAL A 81 24.11 16.91 -18.14
CA VAL A 81 24.60 17.91 -19.10
C VAL A 81 26.10 18.01 -18.88
N ALA A 82 26.87 17.53 -19.86
CA ALA A 82 28.31 17.72 -19.96
C ALA A 82 29.15 17.40 -18.70
N GLY A 83 28.91 16.22 -18.10
CA GLY A 83 29.75 15.73 -17.01
C GLY A 83 29.46 16.32 -15.63
N LEU A 84 28.42 17.12 -15.47
CA LEU A 84 27.94 17.60 -14.18
C LEU A 84 26.62 16.90 -13.85
N MET A 85 26.59 16.10 -12.78
CA MET A 85 25.36 15.53 -12.26
C MET A 85 24.61 16.62 -11.47
N VAL A 86 23.52 17.12 -12.02
CA VAL A 86 22.60 18.01 -11.30
C VAL A 86 21.40 17.20 -10.85
N ALA A 87 21.24 17.04 -9.54
CA ALA A 87 20.05 16.44 -8.95
C ALA A 87 18.85 17.34 -9.22
N VAL A 88 17.97 16.93 -10.09
CA VAL A 88 16.67 17.57 -10.25
C VAL A 88 15.64 16.66 -9.60
N ALA A 89 15.13 17.08 -8.44
CA ALA A 89 13.98 16.46 -7.78
C ALA A 89 12.68 16.76 -8.58
N ASP A 90 12.79 16.88 -9.91
CA ASP A 90 11.67 17.19 -10.78
C ASP A 90 10.93 15.92 -11.13
N LEU A 91 9.70 15.83 -10.62
CA LEU A 91 8.79 14.74 -10.90
C LEU A 91 8.53 14.59 -12.42
N VAL A 92 8.39 15.69 -13.13
CA VAL A 92 8.08 15.68 -14.57
C VAL A 92 9.22 15.05 -15.36
N GLU A 93 10.44 15.36 -15.00
CA GLU A 93 11.62 14.77 -15.61
C GLU A 93 11.71 13.26 -15.31
N ALA A 94 11.47 12.86 -14.04
CA ALA A 94 11.50 11.47 -13.62
C ALA A 94 10.56 10.59 -14.45
N VAL A 95 9.34 11.06 -14.68
CA VAL A 95 8.28 10.30 -15.38
C VAL A 95 8.29 10.49 -16.90
N SER A 96 9.10 11.42 -17.42
CA SER A 96 9.14 11.72 -18.85
C SER A 96 9.57 10.49 -19.66
N GLY A 97 8.72 10.12 -20.61
CA GLY A 97 8.99 8.98 -21.49
C GLY A 97 8.90 7.61 -20.83
N ALA A 98 8.46 7.50 -19.58
CA ALA A 98 8.22 6.22 -18.93
C ALA A 98 7.07 5.43 -19.60
N ASP A 99 7.28 4.13 -19.77
CA ASP A 99 6.27 3.18 -20.25
C ASP A 99 5.55 2.49 -19.08
N VAL A 100 6.23 2.38 -17.93
CA VAL A 100 5.70 1.78 -16.69
C VAL A 100 5.94 2.75 -15.53
N LEU A 101 4.88 3.07 -14.79
CA LEU A 101 4.88 3.99 -13.64
C LEU A 101 4.45 3.23 -12.39
N LEU A 102 5.34 3.14 -11.39
CA LEU A 102 5.07 2.48 -10.11
C LEU A 102 4.84 3.54 -9.03
N PHE A 103 3.60 3.65 -8.52
CA PHE A 103 3.23 4.66 -7.52
C PHE A 103 3.42 4.10 -6.11
N VAL A 104 4.36 4.67 -5.36
CA VAL A 104 4.76 4.22 -4.00
C VAL A 104 4.90 5.41 -3.04
N ILE A 105 3.90 6.26 -3.01
CA ILE A 105 3.83 7.45 -2.16
C ILE A 105 2.67 7.33 -1.16
N PRO A 106 2.66 8.09 -0.05
CA PRO A 106 1.49 8.15 0.81
C PRO A 106 0.25 8.68 0.06
N HIS A 107 -0.91 8.07 0.29
CA HIS A 107 -2.15 8.33 -0.48
C HIS A 107 -2.55 9.81 -0.48
N GLN A 108 -2.36 10.54 0.62
CA GLN A 108 -2.71 11.95 0.73
C GLN A 108 -2.01 12.87 -0.29
N PHE A 109 -0.91 12.42 -0.89
CA PHE A 109 -0.18 13.20 -1.91
C PHE A 109 -0.54 12.83 -3.34
N ILE A 110 -1.31 11.76 -3.56
CA ILE A 110 -1.52 11.21 -4.90
C ILE A 110 -2.21 12.22 -5.83
N SER A 111 -3.22 12.91 -5.34
CA SER A 111 -3.97 13.90 -6.12
C SER A 111 -3.07 15.04 -6.64
N ARG A 112 -2.17 15.54 -5.79
CA ARG A 112 -1.21 16.58 -6.13
C ARG A 112 -0.16 16.08 -7.14
N VAL A 113 0.41 14.90 -6.86
CA VAL A 113 1.45 14.28 -7.71
C VAL A 113 0.90 14.00 -9.10
N CYS A 114 -0.28 13.38 -9.21
CA CYS A 114 -0.93 13.16 -10.51
C CYS A 114 -1.25 14.46 -11.23
N GLY A 115 -1.69 15.51 -10.52
CA GLY A 115 -1.92 16.82 -11.11
C GLY A 115 -0.66 17.42 -11.76
N THR A 116 0.51 17.24 -11.15
CA THR A 116 1.80 17.66 -11.72
C THR A 116 2.19 16.83 -12.95
N MET A 117 1.87 15.53 -12.96
CA MET A 117 2.19 14.60 -14.05
C MET A 117 1.26 14.72 -15.26
N GLN A 118 0.07 15.33 -15.10
CA GLN A 118 -0.95 15.41 -16.12
C GLN A 118 -0.43 16.08 -17.40
N GLY A 119 -0.60 15.39 -18.53
CA GLY A 119 -0.11 15.85 -19.84
C GLY A 119 1.43 15.79 -20.02
N LYS A 120 2.16 15.22 -19.05
CA LYS A 120 3.63 15.09 -19.08
C LYS A 120 4.12 13.66 -19.23
N ILE A 121 3.23 12.69 -19.18
CA ILE A 121 3.51 11.27 -19.33
C ILE A 121 3.00 10.74 -20.68
N LYS A 122 3.45 9.56 -21.08
CA LYS A 122 2.89 8.87 -22.25
C LYS A 122 1.44 8.47 -22.00
N GLY A 123 0.54 8.77 -22.93
CA GLY A 123 -0.88 8.41 -22.82
C GLY A 123 -1.16 6.89 -22.82
N ASN A 124 -0.20 6.08 -23.26
CA ASN A 124 -0.24 4.62 -23.24
C ASN A 124 0.67 4.00 -22.16
N ALA A 125 1.13 4.80 -21.19
CA ALA A 125 1.87 4.28 -20.05
C ALA A 125 1.01 3.31 -19.22
N LEU A 126 1.65 2.32 -18.63
CA LEU A 126 1.05 1.38 -17.69
C LEU A 126 1.35 1.82 -16.26
N GLY A 127 0.33 2.06 -15.46
CA GLY A 127 0.48 2.38 -14.04
C GLY A 127 0.29 1.15 -13.14
N MET A 128 1.04 1.11 -12.04
CA MET A 128 0.77 0.17 -10.94
C MET A 128 0.84 0.91 -9.61
N SER A 129 -0.25 0.83 -8.84
CA SER A 129 -0.32 1.39 -7.49
C SER A 129 0.11 0.35 -6.45
N LEU A 130 1.03 0.75 -5.58
CA LEU A 130 1.45 0.01 -4.39
C LEU A 130 0.99 0.74 -3.11
N ILE A 131 0.03 1.65 -3.27
CA ILE A 131 -0.46 2.54 -2.22
C ILE A 131 -1.60 1.85 -1.47
N LYS A 132 -1.47 1.75 -0.15
CA LYS A 132 -2.52 1.21 0.72
C LYS A 132 -3.37 2.36 1.24
N GLY A 133 -4.68 2.24 1.07
CA GLY A 133 -5.67 3.23 1.48
C GLY A 133 -6.73 3.43 0.43
N VAL A 134 -7.68 4.27 0.76
CA VAL A 134 -8.80 4.69 -0.08
C VAL A 134 -8.91 6.20 -0.03
N ASP A 135 -9.70 6.79 -0.90
CA ASP A 135 -10.00 8.22 -0.93
C ASP A 135 -11.51 8.42 -0.84
N GLU A 136 -11.96 9.62 -0.49
CA GLU A 136 -13.37 9.97 -0.51
C GLU A 136 -13.81 10.33 -1.93
N GLY A 137 -14.91 9.72 -2.36
CA GLY A 137 -15.56 10.03 -3.63
C GLY A 137 -17.00 10.51 -3.42
N PRO A 138 -17.63 11.06 -4.47
CA PRO A 138 -19.02 11.54 -4.40
C PRO A 138 -20.02 10.47 -4.01
N ASP A 139 -19.75 9.21 -4.34
CA ASP A 139 -20.59 8.04 -4.02
C ASP A 139 -20.09 7.25 -2.81
N GLY A 140 -19.10 7.76 -2.08
CA GLY A 140 -18.45 7.12 -0.97
C GLY A 140 -16.98 6.77 -1.24
N LEU A 141 -16.62 5.49 -1.19
CA LEU A 141 -15.26 5.01 -1.35
C LEU A 141 -14.76 5.21 -2.80
N LYS A 142 -13.54 5.76 -2.92
CA LYS A 142 -12.81 5.84 -4.17
C LYS A 142 -11.46 5.15 -4.04
N LEU A 143 -11.16 4.26 -4.98
CA LEU A 143 -9.88 3.57 -4.99
C LEU A 143 -8.76 4.52 -5.47
N ILE A 144 -7.57 4.39 -4.91
CA ILE A 144 -6.42 5.21 -5.31
C ILE A 144 -6.06 4.97 -6.78
N SER A 145 -6.18 3.72 -7.26
CA SER A 145 -5.98 3.39 -8.68
C SER A 145 -6.98 4.11 -9.59
N GLU A 146 -8.21 4.35 -9.12
CA GLU A 146 -9.21 5.13 -9.85
C GLU A 146 -8.85 6.62 -9.89
N VAL A 147 -8.40 7.18 -8.77
CA VAL A 147 -7.91 8.57 -8.71
C VAL A 147 -6.77 8.78 -9.72
N ILE A 148 -5.82 7.85 -9.79
CA ILE A 148 -4.71 7.91 -10.74
C ILE A 148 -5.23 7.79 -12.18
N ARG A 149 -6.08 6.80 -12.45
CA ARG A 149 -6.65 6.56 -13.78
C ARG A 149 -7.40 7.78 -14.31
N GLU A 150 -8.24 8.40 -13.49
CA GLU A 150 -9.01 9.58 -13.89
C GLU A 150 -8.13 10.79 -14.19
N LYS A 151 -7.10 11.01 -13.38
CA LYS A 151 -6.22 12.16 -13.55
C LYS A 151 -5.23 12.00 -14.71
N LEU A 152 -4.72 10.80 -14.92
CA LEU A 152 -3.65 10.55 -15.88
C LEU A 152 -4.12 9.88 -17.18
N GLY A 153 -5.33 9.31 -17.21
CA GLY A 153 -5.88 8.62 -18.40
C GLY A 153 -5.16 7.33 -18.76
N ILE A 154 -4.45 6.70 -17.83
CA ILE A 154 -3.65 5.49 -18.09
C ILE A 154 -4.29 4.23 -17.50
N SER A 155 -3.95 3.06 -18.05
CA SER A 155 -4.33 1.78 -17.48
C SER A 155 -3.65 1.55 -16.15
N MET A 156 -4.42 1.12 -15.13
CA MET A 156 -3.94 0.91 -13.77
C MET A 156 -4.04 -0.53 -13.34
N SER A 157 -2.99 -1.00 -12.69
CA SER A 157 -2.90 -2.24 -11.91
C SER A 157 -2.58 -1.92 -10.47
N VAL A 158 -2.69 -2.88 -9.59
CA VAL A 158 -2.36 -2.71 -8.17
C VAL A 158 -1.50 -3.86 -7.67
N LEU A 159 -0.64 -3.60 -6.66
CA LEU A 159 0.15 -4.63 -6.00
C LEU A 159 -0.05 -4.53 -4.50
N MET A 160 -0.54 -5.62 -3.88
CA MET A 160 -0.71 -5.75 -2.44
C MET A 160 -0.24 -7.12 -1.95
N GLY A 161 0.21 -7.18 -0.71
CA GLY A 161 0.64 -8.44 -0.09
C GLY A 161 1.28 -8.24 1.28
N ALA A 162 1.61 -9.36 1.91
CA ALA A 162 2.35 -9.42 3.16
C ALA A 162 3.83 -9.06 2.93
N ASN A 163 4.11 -7.78 2.75
CA ASN A 163 5.41 -7.28 2.30
C ASN A 163 5.96 -6.21 3.26
N ILE A 164 6.77 -6.63 4.22
CA ILE A 164 7.52 -5.73 5.09
C ILE A 164 8.78 -5.29 4.36
N ALA A 165 8.91 -3.99 4.07
CA ALA A 165 9.95 -3.46 3.17
C ALA A 165 11.37 -3.90 3.53
N ASN A 166 11.75 -3.89 4.82
CA ASN A 166 13.09 -4.30 5.26
C ASN A 166 13.32 -5.81 5.04
N GLU A 167 12.28 -6.64 5.19
CA GLU A 167 12.38 -8.07 4.93
C GLU A 167 12.51 -8.36 3.44
N VAL A 168 11.74 -7.66 2.62
CA VAL A 168 11.84 -7.73 1.16
C VAL A 168 13.23 -7.30 0.68
N ALA A 169 13.75 -6.20 1.21
CA ALA A 169 15.09 -5.70 0.89
C ALA A 169 16.20 -6.66 1.34
N ALA A 170 15.97 -7.38 2.45
CA ALA A 170 16.86 -8.44 2.95
C ALA A 170 16.67 -9.79 2.23
N GLU A 171 15.88 -9.83 1.14
CA GLU A 171 15.62 -11.02 0.32
C GLU A 171 15.02 -12.19 1.09
N LYS A 172 14.26 -11.90 2.17
CA LYS A 172 13.47 -12.92 2.84
C LYS A 172 12.29 -13.32 1.96
N PHE A 173 11.97 -14.60 1.99
CA PHE A 173 10.85 -15.13 1.20
C PHE A 173 9.53 -14.46 1.58
N CYS A 174 8.82 -13.95 0.58
CA CYS A 174 7.45 -13.47 0.71
C CYS A 174 6.69 -13.57 -0.62
N GLU A 175 5.40 -13.39 -0.54
CA GLU A 175 4.48 -13.42 -1.68
C GLU A 175 3.77 -12.08 -1.81
N THR A 176 3.35 -11.77 -3.04
CA THR A 176 2.54 -10.60 -3.34
C THR A 176 1.53 -10.91 -4.43
N THR A 177 0.46 -10.11 -4.50
CA THR A 177 -0.59 -10.26 -5.50
C THR A 177 -0.68 -9.01 -6.35
N ILE A 178 -0.62 -9.18 -7.67
CA ILE A 178 -0.92 -8.12 -8.63
C ILE A 178 -2.36 -8.30 -9.12
N GLY A 179 -3.18 -7.27 -8.89
CA GLY A 179 -4.50 -7.15 -9.51
C GLY A 179 -4.39 -6.42 -10.85
N CYS A 180 -4.73 -7.11 -11.94
CA CYS A 180 -4.61 -6.56 -13.29
C CYS A 180 -5.65 -7.16 -14.23
N LYS A 181 -6.55 -6.33 -14.78
CA LYS A 181 -7.61 -6.78 -15.70
C LYS A 181 -7.07 -7.33 -17.03
N GLU A 182 -5.97 -6.75 -17.53
CA GLU A 182 -5.37 -7.12 -18.81
C GLU A 182 -4.24 -8.13 -18.59
N LYS A 183 -4.44 -9.37 -19.06
CA LYS A 183 -3.48 -10.49 -18.90
C LYS A 183 -2.07 -10.16 -19.38
N ALA A 184 -1.94 -9.44 -20.51
CA ALA A 184 -0.66 -9.05 -21.06
C ALA A 184 0.09 -8.06 -20.16
N HIS A 185 -0.63 -7.09 -19.56
CA HIS A 185 -0.07 -6.15 -18.59
C HIS A 185 0.33 -6.88 -17.29
N GLY A 186 -0.54 -7.75 -16.79
CA GLY A 186 -0.25 -8.56 -15.61
C GLY A 186 0.99 -9.43 -15.77
N ALA A 187 1.16 -10.08 -16.92
CA ALA A 187 2.35 -10.87 -17.25
C ALA A 187 3.62 -10.01 -17.29
N LEU A 188 3.56 -8.83 -17.92
CA LEU A 188 4.68 -7.90 -17.98
C LEU A 188 5.08 -7.40 -16.58
N LEU A 189 4.11 -7.00 -15.77
CA LEU A 189 4.35 -6.53 -14.40
C LEU A 189 4.90 -7.65 -13.52
N LYS A 190 4.42 -8.88 -13.68
CA LYS A 190 4.97 -10.05 -12.99
C LYS A 190 6.44 -10.25 -13.34
N GLU A 191 6.83 -10.17 -14.61
CA GLU A 191 8.24 -10.28 -15.03
C GLU A 191 9.11 -9.16 -14.42
N LEU A 192 8.57 -7.95 -14.27
CA LEU A 192 9.27 -6.83 -13.65
C LEU A 192 9.48 -7.01 -12.15
N MET A 193 8.51 -7.64 -11.46
CA MET A 193 8.46 -7.68 -10.00
C MET A 193 8.95 -8.99 -9.39
N GLN A 194 8.83 -10.13 -10.09
CA GLN A 194 9.11 -11.44 -9.50
C GLN A 194 10.60 -11.73 -9.36
N THR A 195 10.99 -12.23 -8.18
CA THR A 195 12.29 -12.84 -7.91
C THR A 195 12.11 -14.20 -7.24
N ASP A 196 13.20 -14.90 -6.92
CA ASP A 196 13.13 -16.17 -6.19
C ASP A 196 12.59 -15.99 -4.77
N HIS A 197 12.78 -14.81 -4.17
CA HIS A 197 12.36 -14.48 -2.81
C HIS A 197 11.06 -13.65 -2.76
N PHE A 198 10.65 -13.05 -3.88
CA PHE A 198 9.46 -12.22 -4.00
C PHE A 198 8.54 -12.84 -5.07
N ARG A 199 7.63 -13.72 -4.64
CA ARG A 199 6.77 -14.47 -5.55
C ARG A 199 5.50 -13.71 -5.87
N VAL A 200 5.14 -13.66 -7.14
CA VAL A 200 4.02 -12.84 -7.64
C VAL A 200 2.91 -13.72 -8.22
N THR A 201 1.72 -13.61 -7.65
CA THR A 201 0.46 -14.10 -8.25
C THR A 201 -0.24 -12.95 -8.96
N VAL A 202 -0.83 -13.22 -10.13
CA VAL A 202 -1.65 -12.23 -10.87
C VAL A 202 -3.09 -12.68 -10.86
N VAL A 203 -3.99 -11.76 -10.47
CA VAL A 203 -5.45 -11.94 -10.50
C VAL A 203 -6.11 -10.83 -11.32
N GLU A 204 -7.30 -11.06 -11.84
CA GLU A 204 -8.00 -10.06 -12.67
C GLU A 204 -8.69 -8.98 -11.81
N GLU A 205 -8.98 -9.26 -10.55
CA GLU A 205 -9.79 -8.46 -9.62
C GLU A 205 -8.95 -7.35 -8.93
N ALA A 206 -8.51 -6.37 -9.70
CA ALA A 206 -7.67 -5.27 -9.20
C ALA A 206 -8.32 -4.52 -8.03
N ASP A 207 -9.62 -4.24 -8.12
CA ASP A 207 -10.38 -3.53 -7.09
C ASP A 207 -10.38 -4.29 -5.75
N VAL A 208 -10.55 -5.62 -5.80
CA VAL A 208 -10.53 -6.49 -4.61
C VAL A 208 -9.14 -6.51 -3.97
N VAL A 209 -8.09 -6.62 -4.78
CA VAL A 209 -6.70 -6.58 -4.30
C VAL A 209 -6.41 -5.27 -3.57
N GLU A 210 -6.87 -4.13 -4.10
CA GLU A 210 -6.67 -2.82 -3.50
C GLU A 210 -7.46 -2.67 -2.19
N ILE A 211 -8.73 -3.07 -2.17
CA ILE A 211 -9.57 -3.06 -0.97
C ILE A 211 -8.98 -3.90 0.15
N CYS A 212 -8.43 -5.07 -0.13
CA CYS A 212 -7.75 -5.88 0.88
C CYS A 212 -6.65 -5.10 1.60
N GLY A 213 -5.82 -4.38 0.85
CA GLY A 213 -4.75 -3.56 1.41
C GLY A 213 -5.21 -2.42 2.33
N ALA A 214 -6.40 -1.88 2.08
CA ALA A 214 -7.00 -0.83 2.91
C ALA A 214 -7.68 -1.40 4.16
N LEU A 215 -8.65 -2.30 3.99
CA LEU A 215 -9.54 -2.77 5.05
C LEU A 215 -8.84 -3.61 6.13
N LYS A 216 -7.79 -4.35 5.78
CA LYS A 216 -7.02 -5.14 6.75
C LYS A 216 -6.52 -4.31 7.94
N ASN A 217 -6.29 -3.01 7.73
CA ASN A 217 -5.80 -2.12 8.77
C ASN A 217 -6.85 -1.89 9.87
N ILE A 218 -8.15 -1.90 9.53
CA ILE A 218 -9.25 -1.84 10.50
C ILE A 218 -9.22 -3.11 11.38
N VAL A 219 -9.09 -4.27 10.75
CA VAL A 219 -9.04 -5.55 11.47
C VAL A 219 -7.82 -5.60 12.40
N ALA A 220 -6.69 -5.05 11.96
CA ALA A 220 -5.48 -4.98 12.78
C ALA A 220 -5.66 -4.11 14.04
N VAL A 221 -6.48 -3.06 13.98
CA VAL A 221 -6.87 -2.27 15.18
C VAL A 221 -7.65 -3.16 16.13
N GLY A 222 -8.66 -3.90 15.65
CA GLY A 222 -9.42 -4.87 16.47
C GLY A 222 -8.54 -5.96 17.09
N ALA A 223 -7.57 -6.49 16.34
CA ALA A 223 -6.59 -7.44 16.86
C ALA A 223 -5.72 -6.82 17.98
N GLY A 224 -5.37 -5.53 17.84
CA GLY A 224 -4.66 -4.79 18.88
C GLY A 224 -5.51 -4.58 20.15
N PHE A 225 -6.81 -4.35 20.00
CA PHE A 225 -7.73 -4.30 21.16
C PHE A 225 -7.75 -5.63 21.92
N CYS A 226 -7.78 -6.76 21.19
CA CYS A 226 -7.69 -8.08 21.83
C CYS A 226 -6.39 -8.24 22.64
N ASP A 227 -5.25 -7.88 22.06
CA ASP A 227 -3.96 -7.95 22.74
C ASP A 227 -3.93 -7.04 23.99
N GLY A 228 -4.46 -5.82 23.87
CA GLY A 228 -4.50 -4.84 24.95
C GLY A 228 -5.41 -5.23 26.11
N LEU A 229 -6.52 -5.88 25.82
CA LEU A 229 -7.46 -6.39 26.81
C LEU A 229 -7.06 -7.75 27.41
N GLY A 230 -5.96 -8.35 26.93
CA GLY A 230 -5.48 -9.64 27.44
C GLY A 230 -6.30 -10.85 27.00
N PHE A 231 -7.04 -10.75 25.89
CA PHE A 231 -7.74 -11.88 25.30
C PHE A 231 -6.72 -12.87 24.69
N GLY A 232 -7.06 -14.18 24.75
CA GLY A 232 -6.21 -15.24 24.20
C GLY A 232 -6.24 -15.35 22.68
N ASP A 233 -5.37 -16.23 22.15
CA ASP A 233 -5.19 -16.45 20.72
C ASP A 233 -6.47 -16.88 19.99
N ASN A 234 -7.34 -17.65 20.64
CA ASN A 234 -8.64 -18.04 20.05
C ASN A 234 -9.52 -16.83 19.75
N THR A 235 -9.58 -15.86 20.65
CA THR A 235 -10.36 -14.63 20.44
C THR A 235 -9.76 -13.79 19.31
N LYS A 236 -8.44 -13.63 19.31
CA LYS A 236 -7.74 -12.90 18.25
C LYS A 236 -7.93 -13.59 16.88
N ALA A 237 -7.84 -14.92 16.81
CA ALA A 237 -8.11 -15.66 15.59
C ALA A 237 -9.56 -15.49 15.10
N ALA A 238 -10.54 -15.48 16.03
CA ALA A 238 -11.93 -15.20 15.69
C ALA A 238 -12.10 -13.76 15.10
N VAL A 239 -11.47 -12.75 15.71
CA VAL A 239 -11.48 -11.36 15.20
C VAL A 239 -10.88 -11.30 13.80
N ILE A 240 -9.74 -11.94 13.55
CA ILE A 240 -9.11 -11.98 12.23
C ILE A 240 -10.04 -12.64 11.21
N ARG A 241 -10.64 -13.78 11.54
CA ARG A 241 -11.60 -14.47 10.66
C ARG A 241 -12.83 -13.63 10.36
N LEU A 242 -13.45 -13.03 11.39
CA LEU A 242 -14.64 -12.20 11.21
C LEU A 242 -14.31 -10.95 10.40
N GLY A 243 -13.16 -10.33 10.66
CA GLY A 243 -12.65 -9.22 9.86
C GLY A 243 -12.47 -9.59 8.38
N LEU A 244 -11.92 -10.78 8.08
CA LEU A 244 -11.81 -11.25 6.70
C LEU A 244 -13.20 -11.42 6.07
N MET A 245 -14.19 -11.92 6.82
CA MET A 245 -15.57 -12.05 6.32
C MET A 245 -16.21 -10.68 6.02
N GLU A 246 -15.96 -9.67 6.87
CA GLU A 246 -16.41 -8.30 6.60
C GLU A 246 -15.70 -7.70 5.37
N MET A 247 -14.39 -7.93 5.22
CA MET A 247 -13.65 -7.50 4.00
C MET A 247 -14.26 -8.10 2.73
N ILE A 248 -14.58 -9.40 2.74
CA ILE A 248 -15.24 -10.08 1.61
C ILE A 248 -16.64 -9.50 1.37
N ALA A 249 -17.42 -9.31 2.41
CA ALA A 249 -18.77 -8.75 2.31
C ALA A 249 -18.73 -7.31 1.75
N PHE A 250 -17.78 -6.50 2.22
CA PHE A 250 -17.58 -5.13 1.75
C PHE A 250 -17.20 -5.12 0.26
N ALA A 251 -16.22 -5.90 -0.14
CA ALA A 251 -15.83 -5.97 -1.55
C ALA A 251 -16.99 -6.37 -2.45
N ARG A 252 -17.82 -7.35 -2.05
CA ARG A 252 -19.01 -7.76 -2.80
C ARG A 252 -20.07 -6.67 -2.98
N LEU A 253 -20.12 -5.70 -2.07
CA LEU A 253 -21.09 -4.59 -2.13
C LEU A 253 -20.54 -3.37 -2.88
N PHE A 254 -19.22 -3.18 -2.90
CA PHE A 254 -18.60 -1.94 -3.36
C PHE A 254 -17.66 -2.10 -4.55
N CYS A 255 -17.15 -3.30 -4.86
CA CYS A 255 -16.42 -3.56 -6.09
C CYS A 255 -17.41 -3.81 -7.24
N SER A 256 -17.47 -2.88 -8.17
CA SER A 256 -18.44 -2.92 -9.29
C SER A 256 -17.91 -3.57 -10.56
N ALA A 257 -16.62 -3.93 -10.58
CA ALA A 257 -15.94 -4.34 -11.82
C ALA A 257 -16.17 -5.80 -12.25
N GLY A 258 -16.94 -6.56 -11.47
CA GLY A 258 -17.25 -7.97 -11.76
C GLY A 258 -17.55 -8.78 -10.49
N PRO A 259 -17.76 -10.10 -10.62
CA PRO A 259 -18.01 -10.96 -9.49
C PRO A 259 -16.77 -11.05 -8.60
N VAL A 260 -16.95 -10.87 -7.29
CA VAL A 260 -15.88 -10.96 -6.30
C VAL A 260 -15.64 -12.40 -5.90
N SER A 261 -14.48 -12.94 -6.24
CA SER A 261 -14.06 -14.29 -5.88
C SER A 261 -13.49 -14.35 -4.45
N ALA A 262 -13.94 -15.29 -3.65
CA ALA A 262 -13.32 -15.56 -2.36
C ALA A 262 -11.85 -16.04 -2.50
N ALA A 263 -11.47 -16.59 -3.65
CA ALA A 263 -10.11 -17.06 -3.91
C ALA A 263 -9.08 -15.90 -3.86
N THR A 264 -9.44 -14.70 -4.32
CA THR A 264 -8.57 -13.53 -4.25
C THR A 264 -8.22 -13.16 -2.80
N PHE A 265 -9.14 -13.39 -1.86
CA PHE A 265 -8.86 -13.17 -0.42
C PHE A 265 -7.96 -14.25 0.19
N LEU A 266 -7.77 -15.39 -0.45
CA LEU A 266 -6.81 -16.41 -0.04
C LEU A 266 -5.38 -16.14 -0.54
N GLU A 267 -5.23 -15.19 -1.45
CA GLU A 267 -3.92 -14.75 -1.94
C GLU A 267 -3.17 -13.89 -0.91
N SER A 268 -1.93 -13.52 -1.24
CA SER A 268 -1.06 -12.73 -0.36
C SER A 268 -1.68 -11.37 0.02
N CYS A 269 -2.41 -10.72 -0.88
CA CYS A 269 -3.10 -9.45 -0.60
C CYS A 269 -4.21 -9.56 0.45
N GLY A 270 -4.83 -10.73 0.58
CA GLY A 270 -5.90 -11.02 1.53
C GLY A 270 -5.38 -11.60 2.84
N VAL A 271 -5.51 -12.94 2.99
CA VAL A 271 -5.25 -13.62 4.26
C VAL A 271 -3.83 -13.44 4.79
N ALA A 272 -2.80 -13.48 3.94
CA ALA A 272 -1.43 -13.38 4.41
C ALA A 272 -1.10 -11.96 4.93
N ASP A 273 -1.50 -10.91 4.19
CA ASP A 273 -1.28 -9.52 4.60
C ASP A 273 -2.13 -9.15 5.83
N LEU A 274 -3.33 -9.73 5.96
CA LEU A 274 -4.17 -9.61 7.15
C LEU A 274 -3.49 -10.21 8.38
N ILE A 275 -2.99 -11.45 8.29
CA ILE A 275 -2.27 -12.11 9.38
C ILE A 275 -1.04 -11.29 9.77
N THR A 276 -0.19 -10.93 8.82
CA THR A 276 1.03 -10.16 9.07
C THR A 276 0.73 -8.85 9.79
N THR A 277 -0.32 -8.14 9.36
CA THR A 277 -0.70 -6.85 9.92
C THR A 277 -1.31 -6.98 11.32
N CYS A 278 -2.07 -8.05 11.59
CA CYS A 278 -2.68 -8.32 12.90
C CYS A 278 -1.68 -8.81 13.95
N TYR A 279 -0.52 -9.34 13.56
CA TYR A 279 0.52 -9.76 14.51
C TYR A 279 1.66 -8.75 14.66
N GLY A 280 2.13 -8.11 13.59
CA GLY A 280 3.33 -7.26 13.61
C GLY A 280 3.13 -5.78 13.30
N GLY A 281 1.97 -5.37 12.78
CA GLY A 281 1.74 -4.06 12.21
C GLY A 281 1.67 -2.90 13.22
N ARG A 282 1.88 -1.67 12.72
CA ARG A 282 1.78 -0.43 13.52
C ARG A 282 0.37 -0.24 14.10
N ASN A 283 -0.67 -0.49 13.31
CA ASN A 283 -2.07 -0.39 13.74
C ASN A 283 -2.34 -1.27 14.96
N ARG A 284 -1.90 -2.54 14.91
CA ARG A 284 -2.04 -3.47 16.02
C ARG A 284 -1.32 -2.97 17.29
N ARG A 285 -0.05 -2.55 17.17
CA ARG A 285 0.75 -2.12 18.33
C ARG A 285 0.20 -0.86 19.03
N VAL A 286 -0.25 0.12 18.25
CA VAL A 286 -0.83 1.34 18.81
C VAL A 286 -2.21 1.06 19.41
N ALA A 287 -3.03 0.22 18.77
CA ALA A 287 -4.34 -0.18 19.32
C ALA A 287 -4.19 -1.01 20.62
N GLU A 288 -3.16 -1.85 20.72
CA GLU A 288 -2.82 -2.54 21.98
C GLU A 288 -2.48 -1.53 23.08
N ALA A 289 -1.64 -0.53 22.80
CA ALA A 289 -1.29 0.51 23.75
C ALA A 289 -2.50 1.35 24.14
N PHE A 290 -3.39 1.68 23.19
CA PHE A 290 -4.65 2.38 23.42
C PHE A 290 -5.53 1.61 24.40
N ALA A 291 -5.75 0.32 24.19
CA ALA A 291 -6.58 -0.50 25.05
C ALA A 291 -5.98 -0.71 26.46
N LYS A 292 -4.64 -0.80 26.56
CA LYS A 292 -3.95 -0.96 27.85
C LYS A 292 -3.92 0.31 28.70
N THR A 293 -3.77 1.47 28.06
CA THR A 293 -3.41 2.70 28.76
C THR A 293 -4.54 3.72 28.86
N GLY A 294 -5.58 3.60 28.03
CA GLY A 294 -6.66 4.58 27.89
C GLY A 294 -6.22 5.93 27.32
N ARG A 295 -5.00 6.04 26.78
CA ARG A 295 -4.47 7.28 26.17
C ARG A 295 -5.11 7.52 24.81
N SER A 296 -5.20 8.77 24.38
CA SER A 296 -5.79 9.09 23.09
C SER A 296 -4.90 8.58 21.92
N LEU A 297 -5.52 8.32 20.78
CA LEU A 297 -4.80 7.94 19.56
C LEU A 297 -3.75 8.98 19.17
N GLU A 298 -4.06 10.27 19.27
CA GLU A 298 -3.13 11.36 18.96
C GLU A 298 -1.85 11.34 19.82
N GLN A 299 -2.02 11.07 21.12
CA GLN A 299 -0.87 10.93 22.03
C GLN A 299 0.00 9.74 21.62
N LEU A 300 -0.62 8.60 21.33
CA LEU A 300 0.08 7.39 20.95
C LEU A 300 0.73 7.50 19.56
N GLU A 301 0.09 8.16 18.60
CA GLU A 301 0.69 8.47 17.30
C GLU A 301 1.93 9.34 17.44
N THR A 302 1.87 10.36 18.31
CA THR A 302 3.02 11.23 18.57
C THR A 302 4.20 10.46 19.18
N GLU A 303 3.94 9.64 20.19
CA GLU A 303 4.99 8.92 20.93
C GLU A 303 5.55 7.71 20.18
N MET A 304 4.66 6.90 19.56
CA MET A 304 5.05 5.63 18.97
C MET A 304 5.36 5.73 17.48
N LEU A 305 4.87 6.78 16.79
CA LEU A 305 4.97 6.92 15.33
C LEU A 305 5.57 8.27 14.91
N SER A 306 6.14 9.05 15.84
CA SER A 306 6.68 10.39 15.55
C SER A 306 5.65 11.31 14.85
N GLY A 307 4.40 11.23 15.26
CA GLY A 307 3.29 12.02 14.74
C GLY A 307 2.68 11.52 13.42
N GLN A 308 3.14 10.39 12.88
CA GLN A 308 2.50 9.79 11.71
C GLN A 308 1.13 9.23 12.08
N LYS A 309 0.13 9.54 11.25
CA LYS A 309 -1.24 9.05 11.45
C LYS A 309 -1.36 7.55 11.16
N LEU A 310 -2.20 6.88 11.95
CA LEU A 310 -2.57 5.48 11.74
C LEU A 310 -3.57 5.35 10.59
N GLN A 311 -3.33 4.40 9.70
CA GLN A 311 -4.25 4.13 8.60
C GLN A 311 -5.52 3.39 9.05
N GLY A 312 -5.44 2.51 10.05
CA GLY A 312 -6.57 1.71 10.49
C GLY A 312 -7.76 2.54 10.98
N PRO A 313 -7.57 3.44 11.95
CA PRO A 313 -8.64 4.35 12.39
C PRO A 313 -9.13 5.26 11.25
N ALA A 314 -8.23 5.83 10.43
CA ALA A 314 -8.63 6.68 9.31
C ALA A 314 -9.53 5.92 8.32
N THR A 315 -9.12 4.73 7.89
CA THR A 315 -9.93 3.88 7.00
C THR A 315 -11.25 3.45 7.67
N ALA A 316 -11.26 3.22 8.99
CA ALA A 316 -12.51 2.92 9.70
C ALA A 316 -13.50 4.10 9.66
N ALA A 317 -13.00 5.34 9.75
CA ALA A 317 -13.84 6.53 9.62
C ALA A 317 -14.43 6.68 8.22
N GLU A 318 -13.61 6.50 7.18
CA GLU A 318 -14.03 6.53 5.77
C GLU A 318 -15.10 5.45 5.50
N VAL A 319 -14.84 4.21 5.92
CA VAL A 319 -15.76 3.08 5.78
C VAL A 319 -17.06 3.34 6.56
N HIS A 320 -16.98 3.89 7.77
CA HIS A 320 -18.16 4.20 8.57
C HIS A 320 -19.12 5.17 7.88
N VAL A 321 -18.58 6.24 7.27
CA VAL A 321 -19.40 7.20 6.50
C VAL A 321 -20.18 6.48 5.38
N ILE A 322 -19.51 5.60 4.65
CA ILE A 322 -20.11 4.82 3.56
C ILE A 322 -21.23 3.90 4.08
N LEU A 323 -20.92 3.14 5.15
CA LEU A 323 -21.88 2.20 5.75
C LEU A 323 -23.10 2.94 6.32
N LYS A 324 -22.89 4.08 6.98
CA LYS A 324 -23.94 4.93 7.54
C LYS A 324 -24.88 5.46 6.45
N ASN A 325 -24.31 6.00 5.37
CA ASN A 325 -25.09 6.53 4.24
C ASN A 325 -25.97 5.47 3.56
N LYS A 326 -25.59 4.19 3.70
CA LYS A 326 -26.32 3.05 3.12
C LYS A 326 -27.12 2.25 4.14
N ASN A 327 -27.13 2.64 5.43
CA ASN A 327 -27.74 1.92 6.55
C ASN A 327 -27.26 0.45 6.63
N LEU A 328 -25.95 0.26 6.57
CA LEU A 328 -25.33 -1.06 6.55
C LEU A 328 -24.46 -1.37 7.79
N GLN A 329 -24.43 -0.50 8.81
CA GLN A 329 -23.55 -0.65 9.98
C GLN A 329 -23.74 -2.03 10.67
N ASP A 330 -24.97 -2.49 10.79
CA ASP A 330 -25.28 -3.79 11.42
C ASP A 330 -24.71 -5.00 10.66
N LYS A 331 -24.39 -4.83 9.37
CA LYS A 331 -23.74 -5.89 8.55
C LYS A 331 -22.23 -5.95 8.71
N PHE A 332 -21.64 -4.92 9.33
CA PHE A 332 -20.21 -4.76 9.53
C PHE A 332 -19.90 -4.40 10.99
N PRO A 333 -20.25 -5.27 11.94
CA PRO A 333 -20.11 -4.97 13.36
C PRO A 333 -18.67 -4.74 13.82
N LEU A 334 -17.67 -5.42 13.22
CA LEU A 334 -16.26 -5.22 13.54
C LEU A 334 -15.78 -3.83 13.08
N PHE A 335 -16.06 -3.46 11.84
CA PHE A 335 -15.66 -2.15 11.31
C PHE A 335 -16.35 -1.02 12.06
N THR A 336 -17.64 -1.18 12.37
CA THR A 336 -18.43 -0.23 13.15
C THR A 336 -17.87 -0.10 14.57
N ALA A 337 -17.58 -1.20 15.26
CA ALA A 337 -17.01 -1.19 16.60
C ALA A 337 -15.66 -0.47 16.66
N VAL A 338 -14.78 -0.74 15.71
CA VAL A 338 -13.47 -0.05 15.64
C VAL A 338 -13.66 1.46 15.50
N TYR A 339 -14.58 1.90 14.64
CA TYR A 339 -14.88 3.34 14.49
C TYR A 339 -15.41 3.95 15.77
N GLU A 340 -16.46 3.37 16.36
CA GLU A 340 -17.11 3.90 17.57
C GLU A 340 -16.15 3.96 18.78
N ILE A 341 -15.25 2.97 18.91
CA ILE A 341 -14.23 2.95 19.96
C ILE A 341 -13.18 4.05 19.72
N CYS A 342 -12.73 4.21 18.47
CA CYS A 342 -11.68 5.18 18.15
C CYS A 342 -12.17 6.64 18.19
N PHE A 343 -13.44 6.91 17.85
CA PHE A 343 -13.93 8.28 17.60
C PHE A 343 -15.17 8.69 18.38
N GLU A 344 -16.00 7.76 18.80
CA GLU A 344 -17.26 8.08 19.53
C GLU A 344 -17.18 7.81 21.04
N GLY A 345 -15.99 7.45 21.54
CA GLY A 345 -15.74 7.27 22.97
C GLY A 345 -16.37 6.00 23.56
N ARG A 346 -16.72 5.03 22.75
CA ARG A 346 -17.20 3.75 23.23
C ARG A 346 -16.09 3.01 23.97
N PRO A 347 -16.40 2.36 25.12
CA PRO A 347 -15.38 1.61 25.86
C PRO A 347 -14.79 0.49 25.02
N VAL A 348 -13.46 0.35 25.02
CA VAL A 348 -12.77 -0.73 24.29
C VAL A 348 -13.17 -2.12 24.82
N THR A 349 -13.59 -2.22 26.07
CA THR A 349 -14.10 -3.46 26.70
C THR A 349 -15.34 -4.02 26.02
N ASP A 350 -16.09 -3.17 25.30
CA ASP A 350 -17.31 -3.59 24.59
C ASP A 350 -16.99 -4.30 23.27
N PHE A 351 -15.74 -4.24 22.80
CA PHE A 351 -15.36 -4.72 21.46
C PHE A 351 -15.85 -6.13 21.16
N ILE A 352 -15.69 -7.07 22.08
CA ILE A 352 -16.10 -8.47 21.85
C ILE A 352 -17.61 -8.65 21.84
N SER A 353 -18.36 -7.82 22.57
CA SER A 353 -19.82 -7.89 22.58
C SER A 353 -20.44 -7.63 21.19
N PHE A 354 -19.81 -6.77 20.38
CA PHE A 354 -20.23 -6.55 19.00
C PHE A 354 -20.11 -7.80 18.11
N LEU A 355 -19.14 -8.66 18.41
CA LEU A 355 -18.83 -9.82 17.59
C LEU A 355 -19.66 -11.05 17.98
N GLN A 356 -20.29 -11.06 19.13
CA GLN A 356 -21.08 -12.22 19.61
C GLN A 356 -22.25 -12.56 18.67
N ASN A 357 -22.88 -11.55 18.07
CA ASN A 357 -23.99 -11.70 17.15
C ASN A 357 -23.59 -11.34 15.71
N HIS A 358 -22.34 -11.60 15.33
CA HIS A 358 -21.85 -11.27 14.00
C HIS A 358 -22.63 -12.03 12.90
N PRO A 359 -23.01 -11.37 11.78
CA PRO A 359 -23.78 -12.01 10.69
C PRO A 359 -23.16 -13.29 10.12
N ALA A 360 -21.85 -13.45 10.21
CA ALA A 360 -21.16 -14.68 9.78
C ALA A 360 -21.40 -15.89 10.71
N HIS A 361 -22.12 -15.74 11.82
CA HIS A 361 -22.54 -16.81 12.71
C HIS A 361 -23.97 -17.29 12.42
N LEU A 362 -24.72 -16.52 11.64
CA LEU A 362 -26.10 -16.81 11.22
C LEU A 362 -26.13 -17.52 9.89
#